data_a0db8e31e442fd20d594a1b509644863
#
_entry.id   a0db8e31e442fd20d594a1b509644863
#
_cell.length_a   1.000
_cell.length_b   1.000
_cell.length_c   1.000
_cell.angle_alpha   90.00
_cell.angle_beta   90.00
_cell.angle_gamma   90.00
#
_symmetry.space_group_name_H-M   'P 1'
#
loop_
_entity.id
_entity.type
_entity.pdbx_description
1 polymer ?
#
loop_
_entity_poly.entity_id
_entity_poly.type
_entity_poly.pdbx_seq_one_letter_code
_entity_poly.pdbx_strand_id
1 'polypeptide(L)'
;ADMVLRPGRNTVTLRAKTEEPGNYKLSQLCVGLPGLEFLSECIKPRLKYQVVDMPITTRLIKGEQDLLAGLAQTLVLNIHTGSRHIPQNSVLRLHTTMGLTLQLTESDAPSRQLDIALPAAAPFKTLELPIIVFAQLPPTRDSSPIEHVIGLRCPWAEEEKPLLLQFQPPFLTTSRLHTACLHKFIHVSVVGLSHQPLRLQEPQLVATSTCPVQLISHNPAAGQHMVVNTEKRVALMWELQPDDSPSTPIIHTEFTIQYRPLHLASPFITYRCPFDIINYKTLFVVEAKVEPTKGSEFCRASTVCHLHICVHRVCASPDNSLMYEVLADQTMWAICAKTAGVISVETGERQSVTLDVMPLINGYLPLPLVRLSKYIPADSKQSSSRALQGDSHPRLEPFSPGQVYNGSKGSQVHVITAATT
;
A
#
# COMPACT_ATOMS: atom_id res chain seq x y z
N ALA A 1 -64.19 1.84 34.01
CA ALA A 1 -64.83 2.90 33.22
C ALA A 1 -66.33 2.87 33.60
N ASP A 2 -66.85 3.96 34.06
CA ASP A 2 -68.25 4.09 34.40
C ASP A 2 -69.05 4.55 33.19
N MET A 3 -70.23 3.93 32.98
CA MET A 3 -71.10 4.28 31.86
C MET A 3 -72.55 4.23 32.27
N VAL A 4 -73.32 5.07 31.67
CA VAL A 4 -74.85 4.96 31.83
C VAL A 4 -75.36 4.06 30.73
N LEU A 5 -75.99 2.95 31.14
CA LEU A 5 -76.61 2.01 30.20
C LEU A 5 -77.90 2.62 29.67
N ARG A 6 -78.11 2.54 28.36
CA ARG A 6 -79.31 2.92 27.64
C ARG A 6 -79.98 1.70 27.00
N PRO A 7 -81.29 1.67 26.83
CA PRO A 7 -81.91 0.60 26.06
C PRO A 7 -81.29 0.48 24.67
N GLY A 8 -80.92 -0.75 24.27
CA GLY A 8 -80.29 -1.00 22.98
C GLY A 8 -78.80 -1.26 23.08
N ARG A 9 -78.05 -1.00 21.98
CA ARG A 9 -76.63 -1.26 21.89
C ARG A 9 -75.83 -0.16 22.59
N ASN A 10 -75.02 -0.56 23.57
CA ASN A 10 -74.05 0.33 24.24
C ASN A 10 -72.63 0.00 23.81
N THR A 11 -71.80 1.01 23.58
CA THR A 11 -70.40 0.86 23.19
C THR A 11 -69.53 1.57 24.21
N VAL A 12 -68.53 0.85 24.77
CA VAL A 12 -67.55 1.37 25.73
C VAL A 12 -66.17 1.18 25.18
N THR A 13 -65.37 2.23 25.21
CA THR A 13 -63.95 2.14 24.89
C THR A 13 -63.17 1.96 26.19
N LEU A 14 -62.53 0.78 26.33
CA LEU A 14 -61.65 0.49 27.45
C LEU A 14 -60.23 0.84 27.03
N ARG A 15 -59.53 1.59 27.86
CA ARG A 15 -58.10 1.91 27.70
C ARG A 15 -57.35 1.38 28.90
N ALA A 16 -56.31 0.56 28.66
CA ALA A 16 -55.38 0.12 29.67
C ALA A 16 -53.97 0.58 29.25
N LYS A 17 -53.20 1.11 30.19
CA LYS A 17 -51.81 1.42 30.01
C LYS A 17 -51.01 0.30 30.68
N THR A 18 -50.19 -0.38 29.92
CA THR A 18 -49.33 -1.44 30.41
C THR A 18 -47.88 -0.91 30.41
N GLU A 19 -47.22 -0.93 31.56
CA GLU A 19 -45.86 -0.40 31.74
C GLU A 19 -44.81 -1.52 31.81
N GLU A 20 -45.23 -2.75 32.12
CA GLU A 20 -44.32 -3.90 32.24
C GLU A 20 -44.27 -4.72 30.95
N PRO A 21 -43.08 -5.16 30.52
CA PRO A 21 -42.97 -6.08 29.42
C PRO A 21 -43.61 -7.44 29.73
N GLY A 22 -44.30 -8.01 28.75
CA GLY A 22 -44.97 -9.31 28.96
C GLY A 22 -45.98 -9.63 27.90
N ASN A 23 -46.52 -10.85 27.99
CA ASN A 23 -47.61 -11.30 27.13
C ASN A 23 -48.94 -11.09 27.86
N TYR A 24 -49.79 -10.30 27.29
CA TYR A 24 -51.10 -9.95 27.82
C TYR A 24 -52.20 -10.56 27.00
N LYS A 25 -53.28 -10.95 27.70
CA LYS A 25 -54.45 -11.52 27.08
C LYS A 25 -55.69 -10.91 27.77
N LEU A 26 -56.61 -10.39 26.96
CA LEU A 26 -57.92 -10.04 27.50
C LEU A 26 -58.69 -11.35 27.72
N SER A 27 -58.81 -11.76 28.96
CA SER A 27 -59.44 -13.05 29.33
C SER A 27 -60.87 -12.89 29.82
N GLN A 28 -61.19 -11.77 30.45
CA GLN A 28 -62.45 -11.56 31.12
C GLN A 28 -62.84 -10.08 31.09
N LEU A 29 -64.10 -9.83 30.92
CA LEU A 29 -64.75 -8.53 31.09
C LEU A 29 -65.77 -8.63 32.21
N CYS A 30 -65.69 -7.71 33.14
CA CYS A 30 -66.67 -7.61 34.23
C CYS A 30 -67.47 -6.31 34.05
N VAL A 31 -68.75 -6.38 34.08
CA VAL A 31 -69.67 -5.23 34.09
C VAL A 31 -70.43 -5.28 35.39
N GLY A 32 -70.17 -4.31 36.26
CA GLY A 32 -70.87 -4.16 37.57
C GLY A 32 -72.06 -3.22 37.45
N LEU A 33 -73.20 -3.66 37.91
CA LEU A 33 -74.37 -2.84 38.16
C LEU A 33 -74.64 -2.84 39.68
N PRO A 34 -75.38 -1.87 40.21
CA PRO A 34 -75.78 -1.93 41.62
C PRO A 34 -76.46 -3.25 41.99
N GLY A 35 -75.74 -4.09 42.79
CA GLY A 35 -76.21 -5.41 43.20
C GLY A 35 -76.05 -6.57 42.22
N LEU A 36 -75.43 -6.35 41.07
CA LEU A 36 -75.25 -7.41 40.02
C LEU A 36 -73.87 -7.23 39.34
N GLU A 37 -73.19 -8.35 39.12
CA GLU A 37 -72.00 -8.40 38.33
C GLU A 37 -72.15 -9.37 37.15
N PHE A 38 -71.85 -8.91 35.94
CA PHE A 38 -71.86 -9.72 34.74
C PHE A 38 -70.45 -10.03 34.34
N LEU A 39 -70.04 -11.28 34.32
CA LEU A 39 -68.75 -11.78 33.93
C LEU A 39 -68.79 -12.40 32.54
N SER A 40 -68.04 -11.95 31.63
CA SER A 40 -67.88 -12.57 30.31
C SER A 40 -66.53 -13.30 30.26
N GLU A 41 -66.61 -14.65 30.27
CA GLU A 41 -65.41 -15.50 30.20
C GLU A 41 -64.93 -15.76 28.78
N CYS A 42 -65.72 -15.43 27.76
CA CYS A 42 -65.39 -15.67 26.37
C CYS A 42 -65.55 -14.42 25.54
N ILE A 43 -64.46 -13.63 25.50
CA ILE A 43 -64.31 -12.46 24.61
C ILE A 43 -63.86 -12.95 23.24
N LYS A 44 -64.66 -12.76 22.18
CA LYS A 44 -64.26 -13.01 20.78
C LYS A 44 -64.16 -11.68 20.01
N PRO A 45 -63.11 -11.43 19.23
CA PRO A 45 -61.93 -12.27 19.06
C PRO A 45 -61.02 -12.28 20.31
N ARG A 46 -60.25 -13.35 20.51
CA ARG A 46 -59.29 -13.45 21.60
C ARG A 46 -58.15 -12.43 21.37
N LEU A 47 -58.22 -11.30 22.05
CA LEU A 47 -57.17 -10.27 21.96
C LEU A 47 -55.97 -10.72 22.80
N LYS A 48 -54.86 -10.95 22.13
CA LYS A 48 -53.55 -11.18 22.71
C LYS A 48 -52.60 -10.08 22.21
N TYR A 49 -51.79 -9.50 23.06
CA TYR A 49 -50.76 -8.56 22.68
C TYR A 49 -49.52 -8.78 23.53
N GLN A 50 -48.39 -8.43 22.98
CA GLN A 50 -47.09 -8.52 23.63
C GLN A 50 -46.57 -7.11 23.83
N VAL A 51 -46.19 -6.79 25.05
CA VAL A 51 -45.45 -5.57 25.39
C VAL A 51 -43.97 -5.93 25.44
N VAL A 52 -43.16 -5.30 24.61
CA VAL A 52 -41.72 -5.55 24.52
C VAL A 52 -41.01 -4.29 24.98
N ASP A 53 -40.07 -4.44 25.93
CA ASP A 53 -39.12 -3.36 26.24
C ASP A 53 -38.03 -3.38 25.17
N MET A 54 -38.03 -2.38 24.33
CA MET A 54 -36.98 -2.19 23.29
C MET A 54 -35.94 -1.19 23.84
N PRO A 55 -34.71 -1.64 24.12
CA PRO A 55 -33.69 -0.75 24.62
C PRO A 55 -33.25 0.25 23.56
N ILE A 56 -32.64 1.35 24.00
CA ILE A 56 -32.00 2.33 23.11
C ILE A 56 -30.83 1.64 22.42
N THR A 57 -30.80 1.70 21.10
CA THR A 57 -29.73 1.10 20.31
C THR A 57 -28.97 2.17 19.52
N THR A 58 -27.65 1.99 19.41
CA THR A 58 -26.78 2.86 18.65
C THR A 58 -26.08 2.09 17.55
N ARG A 59 -26.09 2.63 16.35
CA ARG A 59 -25.40 2.06 15.17
C ARG A 59 -24.69 3.16 14.42
N LEU A 60 -23.45 2.88 14.01
CA LEU A 60 -22.72 3.74 13.10
C LEU A 60 -22.99 3.28 11.66
N ILE A 61 -23.56 4.16 10.85
CA ILE A 61 -23.81 3.89 9.44
C ILE A 61 -22.60 4.38 8.66
N LYS A 62 -21.94 3.45 8.00
CA LYS A 62 -20.96 3.72 6.96
C LYS A 62 -21.73 3.88 5.65
N GLY A 63 -21.31 4.82 4.81
CA GLY A 63 -21.77 4.85 3.41
C GLY A 63 -21.38 3.56 2.67
N GLU A 64 -21.81 3.43 1.43
CA GLU A 64 -21.46 2.27 0.57
C GLU A 64 -19.97 2.23 0.19
N GLN A 65 -19.21 3.27 0.48
CA GLN A 65 -17.82 3.42 0.10
C GLN A 65 -16.86 3.00 1.22
N ASP A 66 -15.68 2.53 0.82
CA ASP A 66 -14.57 2.27 1.74
C ASP A 66 -14.16 3.55 2.45
N LEU A 67 -13.87 3.46 3.75
CA LEU A 67 -13.25 4.56 4.48
C LEU A 67 -11.77 4.65 4.11
N LEU A 68 -11.33 5.86 3.75
CA LEU A 68 -9.95 6.12 3.35
C LEU A 68 -9.18 6.81 4.48
N ALA A 69 -7.99 6.33 4.78
CA ALA A 69 -7.06 7.03 5.65
C ALA A 69 -6.51 8.30 4.96
N GLY A 70 -6.23 9.35 5.73
CA GLY A 70 -5.76 10.63 5.22
C GLY A 70 -6.86 11.52 4.62
N LEU A 71 -8.13 11.14 4.74
CA LEU A 71 -9.28 11.90 4.24
C LEU A 71 -10.30 12.09 5.37
N ALA A 72 -10.82 13.32 5.50
CA ALA A 72 -11.96 13.59 6.36
C ALA A 72 -13.25 13.06 5.69
N GLN A 73 -14.02 12.26 6.42
CA GLN A 73 -15.21 11.58 5.90
C GLN A 73 -16.34 11.65 6.93
N THR A 74 -17.57 11.84 6.47
CA THR A 74 -18.73 11.93 7.34
C THR A 74 -19.35 10.55 7.53
N LEU A 75 -19.53 10.16 8.78
CA LEU A 75 -20.30 8.99 9.21
C LEU A 75 -21.56 9.47 9.92
N VAL A 76 -22.60 8.64 9.92
CA VAL A 76 -23.84 8.96 10.64
C VAL A 76 -24.03 7.98 11.79
N LEU A 77 -24.05 8.52 13.01
CA LEU A 77 -24.39 7.74 14.19
C LEU A 77 -25.91 7.78 14.38
N ASN A 78 -26.55 6.65 14.18
CA ASN A 78 -27.99 6.48 14.37
C ASN A 78 -28.28 5.98 15.79
N ILE A 79 -29.15 6.69 16.50
CA ILE A 79 -29.62 6.35 17.83
C ILE A 79 -31.12 6.06 17.73
N HIS A 80 -31.49 4.82 17.96
CA HIS A 80 -32.89 4.37 18.01
C HIS A 80 -33.35 4.36 19.46
N THR A 81 -34.37 5.16 19.80
CA THR A 81 -34.83 5.31 21.19
C THR A 81 -35.55 4.06 21.76
N GLY A 82 -36.02 3.18 20.88
CA GLY A 82 -36.80 2.02 21.32
C GLY A 82 -38.07 2.47 22.07
N SER A 83 -38.39 1.78 23.15
CA SER A 83 -39.52 2.13 24.03
C SER A 83 -39.23 3.25 25.04
N ARG A 84 -38.01 3.75 25.07
CA ARG A 84 -37.51 4.71 26.06
C ARG A 84 -37.42 6.11 25.44
N HIS A 85 -37.53 7.15 26.28
CA HIS A 85 -37.25 8.53 25.85
C HIS A 85 -35.81 8.92 26.18
N ILE A 86 -35.26 9.86 25.43
CA ILE A 86 -33.99 10.48 25.71
C ILE A 86 -34.28 11.87 26.32
N PRO A 87 -33.85 12.14 27.57
CA PRO A 87 -33.99 13.46 28.18
C PRO A 87 -33.17 14.53 27.41
N GLN A 88 -33.64 15.77 27.45
CA GLN A 88 -32.91 16.90 26.91
C GLN A 88 -31.54 17.06 27.61
N ASN A 89 -30.49 17.44 26.86
CA ASN A 89 -29.13 17.60 27.34
C ASN A 89 -28.47 16.32 27.85
N SER A 90 -28.95 15.15 27.47
CA SER A 90 -28.21 13.91 27.64
C SER A 90 -26.90 13.99 26.84
N VAL A 91 -25.77 13.70 27.47
CA VAL A 91 -24.45 13.82 26.81
C VAL A 91 -23.96 12.45 26.38
N LEU A 92 -23.71 12.33 25.09
CA LEU A 92 -23.04 11.19 24.49
C LEU A 92 -21.53 11.47 24.40
N ARG A 93 -20.71 10.58 24.92
CA ARG A 93 -19.25 10.74 24.88
C ARG A 93 -18.62 9.75 23.92
N LEU A 94 -17.80 10.29 23.03
CA LEU A 94 -17.02 9.51 22.09
C LEU A 94 -15.53 9.69 22.41
N HIS A 95 -14.77 8.61 22.35
CA HIS A 95 -13.31 8.68 22.40
C HIS A 95 -12.70 7.71 21.37
N THR A 96 -11.51 8.02 20.90
CA THR A 96 -10.89 7.27 19.79
C THR A 96 -9.50 6.78 20.15
N THR A 97 -9.08 5.72 19.48
CA THR A 97 -7.69 5.25 19.49
C THR A 97 -6.74 6.30 18.88
N MET A 98 -5.44 6.15 19.15
CA MET A 98 -4.41 7.04 18.57
C MET A 98 -4.46 6.99 17.04
N GLY A 99 -4.32 8.17 16.40
CA GLY A 99 -4.35 8.28 14.94
C GLY A 99 -5.74 8.51 14.33
N LEU A 100 -6.82 8.42 15.12
CA LEU A 100 -8.17 8.79 14.69
C LEU A 100 -8.65 10.04 15.42
N THR A 101 -9.21 11.00 14.70
CA THR A 101 -9.82 12.22 15.25
C THR A 101 -11.26 12.38 14.79
N LEU A 102 -12.06 13.05 15.60
CA LEU A 102 -13.49 13.33 15.40
C LEU A 102 -13.76 14.82 15.39
N GLN A 103 -14.77 15.23 14.64
CA GLN A 103 -15.32 16.59 14.59
C GLN A 103 -16.85 16.50 14.39
N LEU A 104 -17.61 17.48 14.87
CA LEU A 104 -19.04 17.60 14.53
C LEU A 104 -19.25 18.43 13.26
N THR A 105 -18.47 19.50 13.11
CA THR A 105 -18.51 20.36 11.94
C THR A 105 -17.10 20.57 11.40
N GLU A 106 -16.97 20.98 10.13
CA GLU A 106 -15.67 21.25 9.50
C GLU A 106 -14.91 22.41 10.20
N SER A 107 -15.61 23.29 10.92
CA SER A 107 -15.02 24.42 11.64
C SER A 107 -14.48 24.05 13.03
N ASP A 108 -14.86 22.89 13.57
CA ASP A 108 -14.42 22.45 14.88
C ASP A 108 -12.95 21.96 14.87
N ALA A 109 -12.25 22.11 15.97
CA ALA A 109 -10.92 21.53 16.11
C ALA A 109 -10.99 19.99 16.17
N PRO A 110 -10.15 19.28 15.40
CA PRO A 110 -10.08 17.82 15.49
C PRO A 110 -9.71 17.36 16.90
N SER A 111 -10.49 16.47 17.48
CA SER A 111 -10.28 15.97 18.85
C SER A 111 -10.38 14.44 18.87
N ARG A 112 -9.69 13.83 19.84
CA ARG A 112 -9.84 12.41 20.14
C ARG A 112 -10.99 12.10 21.10
N GLN A 113 -11.56 13.14 21.70
CA GLN A 113 -12.71 13.06 22.58
C GLN A 113 -13.76 14.07 22.12
N LEU A 114 -15.01 13.64 22.06
CA LEU A 114 -16.12 14.46 21.59
C LEU A 114 -17.34 14.22 22.47
N ASP A 115 -17.82 15.29 23.08
CA ASP A 115 -19.05 15.28 23.88
C ASP A 115 -20.18 15.88 23.05
N ILE A 116 -21.24 15.11 22.82
CA ILE A 116 -22.38 15.50 22.01
C ILE A 116 -23.62 15.65 22.88
N ALA A 117 -24.16 16.85 22.99
CA ALA A 117 -25.43 17.10 23.65
C ALA A 117 -26.59 16.64 22.74
N LEU A 118 -27.38 15.70 23.24
CA LEU A 118 -28.52 15.13 22.50
C LEU A 118 -29.78 15.99 22.71
N PRO A 119 -30.57 16.19 21.66
CA PRO A 119 -31.91 16.75 21.81
C PRO A 119 -32.84 15.76 22.53
N ALA A 120 -33.90 16.27 23.16
CA ALA A 120 -34.94 15.42 23.69
C ALA A 120 -35.58 14.58 22.57
N ALA A 121 -35.71 13.28 22.81
CA ALA A 121 -36.35 12.40 21.82
C ALA A 121 -37.42 11.51 22.49
N ALA A 122 -38.61 11.46 21.85
CA ALA A 122 -39.71 10.61 22.25
C ALA A 122 -39.38 9.13 21.94
N PRO A 123 -40.09 8.16 22.56
CA PRO A 123 -39.98 6.76 22.20
C PRO A 123 -40.24 6.52 20.68
N PHE A 124 -39.59 5.49 20.16
CA PHE A 124 -39.69 5.06 18.75
C PHE A 124 -39.26 6.12 17.72
N LYS A 125 -38.29 6.96 18.11
CA LYS A 125 -37.65 7.94 17.21
C LYS A 125 -36.23 7.50 16.91
N THR A 126 -35.75 7.92 15.76
CA THR A 126 -34.34 7.81 15.35
C THR A 126 -33.73 9.20 15.35
N LEU A 127 -32.58 9.33 16.01
CA LEU A 127 -31.73 10.50 15.91
C LEU A 127 -30.56 10.17 15.00
N GLU A 128 -30.27 11.04 14.05
CA GLU A 128 -29.14 10.94 13.13
C GLU A 128 -28.13 12.01 13.46
N LEU A 129 -26.92 11.61 13.84
CA LEU A 129 -25.85 12.50 14.23
C LEU A 129 -24.70 12.35 13.23
N PRO A 130 -24.47 13.31 12.35
CA PRO A 130 -23.31 13.32 11.49
C PRO A 130 -22.04 13.57 12.31
N ILE A 131 -21.01 12.78 12.07
CA ILE A 131 -19.70 12.88 12.71
C ILE A 131 -18.64 12.80 11.62
N ILE A 132 -17.73 13.78 11.60
CA ILE A 132 -16.60 13.76 10.68
C ILE A 132 -15.47 12.99 11.36
N VAL A 133 -14.94 12.01 10.66
CA VAL A 133 -13.82 11.16 11.11
C VAL A 133 -12.61 11.37 10.20
N PHE A 134 -11.43 11.43 10.79
CA PHE A 134 -10.17 11.51 10.06
C PHE A 134 -9.16 10.56 10.69
N ALA A 135 -8.73 9.54 9.90
CA ALA A 135 -7.66 8.62 10.28
C ALA A 135 -6.34 9.08 9.67
N GLN A 136 -5.28 9.16 10.46
CA GLN A 136 -3.94 9.48 9.96
C GLN A 136 -3.41 8.37 9.06
N LEU A 137 -2.66 8.76 8.02
CA LEU A 137 -1.89 7.80 7.24
C LEU A 137 -0.75 7.23 8.09
N PRO A 138 -0.56 5.89 8.10
CA PRO A 138 0.55 5.29 8.82
C PRO A 138 1.87 5.67 8.15
N PRO A 139 2.96 5.77 8.91
CA PRO A 139 4.29 6.00 8.35
C PRO A 139 4.83 4.78 7.59
N THR A 140 4.25 3.60 7.81
CA THR A 140 4.62 2.34 7.17
C THR A 140 3.95 2.21 5.81
N ARG A 141 4.69 1.65 4.82
CA ARG A 141 4.17 1.35 3.48
C ARG A 141 3.41 0.02 3.49
N ASP A 142 2.44 -0.10 4.37
CA ASP A 142 1.61 -1.29 4.45
C ASP A 142 0.33 -1.09 3.64
N SER A 143 -0.11 -2.12 2.96
CA SER A 143 -1.35 -2.16 2.20
C SER A 143 -2.53 -2.65 3.04
N SER A 144 -2.29 -3.07 4.28
CA SER A 144 -3.33 -3.59 5.16
C SER A 144 -4.27 -2.48 5.65
N PRO A 145 -5.57 -2.79 5.84
CA PRO A 145 -6.50 -1.87 6.45
C PRO A 145 -6.06 -1.45 7.86
N ILE A 146 -6.26 -0.19 8.17
CA ILE A 146 -5.94 0.39 9.48
C ILE A 146 -7.18 0.29 10.35
N GLU A 147 -7.06 -0.36 11.49
CA GLU A 147 -8.16 -0.54 12.42
C GLU A 147 -8.13 0.53 13.51
N HIS A 148 -9.27 1.19 13.70
CA HIS A 148 -9.50 2.14 14.77
C HIS A 148 -10.77 1.78 15.54
N VAL A 149 -10.79 2.11 16.81
CA VAL A 149 -11.96 1.91 17.69
C VAL A 149 -12.45 3.27 18.15
N ILE A 150 -13.77 3.48 18.04
CA ILE A 150 -14.47 4.56 18.69
C ILE A 150 -15.18 3.95 19.91
N GLY A 151 -14.78 4.32 21.09
CA GLY A 151 -15.50 4.00 22.33
C GLY A 151 -16.68 4.96 22.49
N LEU A 152 -17.86 4.38 22.61
CA LEU A 152 -19.13 5.11 22.76
C LEU A 152 -19.68 4.92 24.16
N ARG A 153 -19.71 5.99 24.95
CA ARG A 153 -20.31 6.02 26.29
C ARG A 153 -21.67 6.70 26.26
N CYS A 154 -22.71 5.92 26.45
CA CYS A 154 -24.09 6.38 26.42
C CYS A 154 -24.61 6.67 27.83
N PRO A 155 -25.43 7.74 28.05
CA PRO A 155 -26.00 8.02 29.38
C PRO A 155 -27.02 6.98 29.86
N TRP A 156 -27.49 6.10 29.00
CA TRP A 156 -28.47 5.02 29.28
C TRP A 156 -27.84 3.63 29.38
N ALA A 157 -26.52 3.51 29.24
CA ALA A 157 -25.80 2.25 29.34
C ALA A 157 -24.60 2.42 30.30
N GLU A 158 -24.38 1.42 31.15
CA GLU A 158 -23.25 1.40 32.08
C GLU A 158 -21.94 1.07 31.38
N GLU A 159 -22.03 0.18 30.39
CA GLU A 159 -20.86 -0.27 29.64
C GLU A 159 -20.61 0.58 28.39
N GLU A 160 -19.34 0.76 28.11
CA GLU A 160 -18.89 1.42 26.91
C GLU A 160 -19.00 0.47 25.71
N LYS A 161 -19.54 0.98 24.60
CA LYS A 161 -19.70 0.21 23.38
C LYS A 161 -18.57 0.52 22.40
N PRO A 162 -17.70 -0.45 22.06
CA PRO A 162 -16.69 -0.26 21.01
C PRO A 162 -17.31 -0.32 19.63
N LEU A 163 -16.98 0.63 18.77
CA LEU A 163 -17.32 0.68 17.36
C LEU A 163 -16.04 0.54 16.55
N LEU A 164 -15.88 -0.57 15.84
CA LEU A 164 -14.71 -0.84 15.01
C LEU A 164 -14.87 -0.18 13.64
N LEU A 165 -13.86 0.58 13.23
CA LEU A 165 -13.72 1.18 11.91
C LEU A 165 -12.46 0.67 11.23
N GLN A 166 -12.58 0.34 9.95
CA GLN A 166 -11.45 -0.04 9.10
C GLN A 166 -11.27 1.02 8.01
N PHE A 167 -10.08 1.59 7.94
CA PHE A 167 -9.70 2.55 6.93
C PHE A 167 -8.71 1.92 5.96
N GLN A 168 -8.98 2.05 4.67
CA GLN A 168 -8.04 1.63 3.64
C GLN A 168 -7.01 2.73 3.39
N PRO A 169 -5.71 2.42 3.24
CA PRO A 169 -4.77 3.36 2.66
C PRO A 169 -5.24 3.74 1.24
N PRO A 170 -5.07 4.99 0.80
CA PRO A 170 -5.57 5.41 -0.52
C PRO A 170 -4.84 4.68 -1.66
N PHE A 171 -3.54 4.46 -1.52
CA PHE A 171 -2.69 3.77 -2.47
C PHE A 171 -1.38 3.30 -1.84
N LEU A 172 -0.75 2.33 -2.50
CA LEU A 172 0.59 1.85 -2.19
C LEU A 172 1.57 2.48 -3.17
N THR A 173 2.69 3.01 -2.64
CA THR A 173 3.78 3.53 -3.45
C THR A 173 5.01 2.64 -3.35
N THR A 174 5.62 2.32 -4.48
CA THR A 174 6.88 1.58 -4.54
C THR A 174 7.85 2.28 -5.47
N SER A 175 9.14 2.26 -5.14
CA SER A 175 10.19 2.82 -5.98
C SER A 175 11.13 1.74 -6.47
N ARG A 176 11.62 1.89 -7.70
CA ARG A 176 12.66 1.04 -8.31
C ARG A 176 13.64 1.89 -9.09
N LEU A 177 14.92 1.56 -8.97
CA LEU A 177 15.97 2.13 -9.79
C LEU A 177 16.12 1.28 -11.06
N HIS A 178 16.03 1.91 -12.23
CA HIS A 178 16.29 1.30 -13.52
C HIS A 178 17.55 1.90 -14.13
N THR A 179 18.31 1.07 -14.85
CA THR A 179 19.48 1.49 -15.59
C THR A 179 19.24 1.27 -17.07
N ALA A 180 19.41 2.33 -17.87
CA ALA A 180 19.40 2.26 -19.32
C ALA A 180 20.68 2.88 -19.83
N CYS A 181 21.59 2.07 -20.37
CA CYS A 181 22.95 2.46 -20.64
C CYS A 181 23.65 2.99 -19.37
N LEU A 182 24.11 4.22 -19.38
CA LEU A 182 24.70 4.89 -18.21
C LEU A 182 23.68 5.77 -17.46
N HIS A 183 22.49 5.92 -18.00
CA HIS A 183 21.42 6.71 -17.38
C HIS A 183 20.70 5.91 -16.29
N LYS A 184 20.32 6.60 -15.25
CA LYS A 184 19.57 6.04 -14.12
C LYS A 184 18.20 6.69 -14.03
N PHE A 185 17.20 5.85 -13.89
CA PHE A 185 15.80 6.29 -13.79
C PHE A 185 15.19 5.76 -12.51
N ILE A 186 14.54 6.63 -11.78
CA ILE A 186 13.74 6.27 -10.62
C ILE A 186 12.31 6.13 -11.09
N HIS A 187 11.80 4.93 -11.01
CA HIS A 187 10.41 4.60 -11.32
C HIS A 187 9.63 4.49 -10.01
N VAL A 188 8.61 5.35 -9.85
CA VAL A 188 7.67 5.29 -8.73
C VAL A 188 6.33 4.78 -9.26
N SER A 189 5.88 3.66 -8.72
CA SER A 189 4.57 3.09 -9.03
C SER A 189 3.58 3.42 -7.92
N VAL A 190 2.43 3.98 -8.29
CA VAL A 190 1.30 4.28 -7.40
C VAL A 190 0.17 3.33 -7.75
N VAL A 191 -0.20 2.45 -6.82
CA VAL A 191 -1.25 1.43 -6.98
C VAL A 191 -2.40 1.75 -6.05
N GLY A 192 -3.61 1.95 -6.56
CA GLY A 192 -4.80 2.19 -5.75
C GLY A 192 -5.17 0.95 -4.93
N LEU A 193 -5.53 1.16 -3.68
CA LEU A 193 -5.97 0.11 -2.75
C LEU A 193 -7.48 0.15 -2.49
N SER A 194 -8.15 1.22 -2.89
CA SER A 194 -9.61 1.38 -2.79
C SER A 194 -10.27 1.24 -4.16
N HIS A 195 -11.49 0.73 -4.18
CA HIS A 195 -12.34 0.73 -5.37
C HIS A 195 -12.76 2.13 -5.79
N GLN A 196 -12.75 3.07 -4.84
CA GLN A 196 -13.05 4.46 -5.09
C GLN A 196 -11.95 5.09 -5.96
N PRO A 197 -12.28 5.66 -7.14
CA PRO A 197 -11.28 6.27 -8.00
C PRO A 197 -10.76 7.57 -7.38
N LEU A 198 -9.42 7.68 -7.32
CA LEU A 198 -8.71 8.85 -6.82
C LEU A 198 -8.08 9.60 -7.99
N ARG A 199 -8.28 10.92 -8.03
CA ARG A 199 -7.60 11.82 -8.93
C ARG A 199 -6.26 12.23 -8.32
N LEU A 200 -5.19 12.06 -9.09
CA LEU A 200 -3.83 12.43 -8.72
C LEU A 200 -3.34 13.60 -9.56
N GLN A 201 -2.54 14.47 -8.96
CA GLN A 201 -1.86 15.56 -9.67
C GLN A 201 -0.54 15.94 -8.98
N GLU A 202 0.29 16.71 -9.67
CA GLU A 202 1.54 17.30 -9.16
C GLU A 202 2.47 16.30 -8.47
N PRO A 203 2.89 15.22 -9.17
CA PRO A 203 3.87 14.31 -8.62
C PRO A 203 5.24 15.00 -8.56
N GLN A 204 5.88 14.97 -7.40
CA GLN A 204 7.21 15.53 -7.19
C GLN A 204 8.09 14.51 -6.48
N LEU A 205 9.36 14.48 -6.84
CA LEU A 205 10.39 13.73 -6.15
C LEU A 205 11.55 14.68 -5.87
N VAL A 206 11.88 14.89 -4.62
CA VAL A 206 12.87 15.85 -4.18
C VAL A 206 13.94 15.15 -3.34
N ALA A 207 15.22 15.42 -3.59
CA ALA A 207 16.29 14.97 -2.71
C ALA A 207 16.27 15.81 -1.43
N THR A 208 16.20 15.13 -0.28
CA THR A 208 16.16 15.79 1.05
C THR A 208 17.56 16.01 1.64
N SER A 209 18.56 15.31 1.11
CA SER A 209 19.97 15.47 1.49
C SER A 209 20.63 16.60 0.67
N THR A 210 21.67 17.22 1.23
CA THR A 210 22.55 18.20 0.54
C THR A 210 23.37 17.59 -0.60
N CYS A 211 22.92 16.46 -1.13
CA CYS A 211 23.59 15.76 -2.21
C CYS A 211 23.35 16.51 -3.53
N PRO A 212 24.39 16.82 -4.32
CA PRO A 212 24.27 17.52 -5.60
C PRO A 212 23.76 16.56 -6.68
N VAL A 213 22.50 16.18 -6.59
CA VAL A 213 21.86 15.29 -7.55
C VAL A 213 20.65 16.01 -8.13
N GLN A 214 20.58 16.09 -9.46
CA GLN A 214 19.40 16.61 -10.14
C GLN A 214 18.45 15.46 -10.49
N LEU A 215 17.16 15.69 -10.21
CA LEU A 215 16.07 14.80 -10.56
C LEU A 215 15.25 15.46 -11.68
N ILE A 216 15.35 14.95 -12.89
CA ILE A 216 14.62 15.47 -14.04
C ILE A 216 13.32 14.68 -14.19
N SER A 217 12.18 15.36 -14.10
CA SER A 217 10.87 14.73 -14.24
C SER A 217 10.54 14.43 -15.70
N HIS A 218 10.14 13.18 -15.99
CA HIS A 218 9.58 12.75 -17.26
C HIS A 218 8.07 12.47 -17.16
N ASN A 219 7.43 13.03 -16.13
CA ASN A 219 6.02 12.83 -15.86
C ASN A 219 5.13 13.77 -16.68
N PRO A 220 3.83 13.50 -16.75
CA PRO A 220 2.87 14.38 -17.41
C PRO A 220 2.97 15.82 -16.89
N ALA A 221 2.77 16.79 -17.78
CA ALA A 221 2.85 18.21 -17.47
C ALA A 221 1.87 18.61 -16.34
N ALA A 222 2.20 19.69 -15.64
CA ALA A 222 1.33 20.26 -14.61
C ALA A 222 -0.08 20.53 -15.18
N GLY A 223 -1.12 20.10 -14.45
CA GLY A 223 -2.52 20.22 -14.86
C GLY A 223 -3.10 18.95 -15.51
N GLN A 224 -2.30 17.99 -15.89
CA GLN A 224 -2.79 16.69 -16.36
C GLN A 224 -3.14 15.80 -15.19
N HIS A 225 -4.41 15.39 -15.11
CA HIS A 225 -4.90 14.55 -14.02
C HIS A 225 -4.73 13.06 -14.35
N MET A 226 -4.24 12.32 -13.38
CA MET A 226 -4.15 10.87 -13.41
C MET A 226 -5.24 10.27 -12.51
N VAL A 227 -5.70 9.07 -12.80
CA VAL A 227 -6.70 8.37 -11.99
C VAL A 227 -6.17 7.01 -11.57
N VAL A 228 -6.29 6.69 -10.29
CA VAL A 228 -5.87 5.43 -9.69
C VAL A 228 -7.01 4.80 -8.89
N ASN A 229 -7.14 3.48 -8.96
CA ASN A 229 -8.01 2.64 -8.14
C ASN A 229 -7.42 1.22 -8.06
N THR A 230 -8.14 0.25 -7.51
CA THR A 230 -7.68 -1.16 -7.44
C THR A 230 -7.33 -1.77 -8.79
N GLU A 231 -7.89 -1.28 -9.90
CA GLU A 231 -7.67 -1.78 -11.25
C GLU A 231 -6.62 -0.97 -12.02
N LYS A 232 -6.41 0.29 -11.64
CA LYS A 232 -5.55 1.24 -12.35
C LYS A 232 -4.39 1.67 -11.49
N ARG A 233 -3.19 1.53 -12.03
CA ARG A 233 -1.95 2.03 -11.46
C ARG A 233 -1.37 3.15 -12.30
N VAL A 234 -0.62 4.04 -11.66
CA VAL A 234 0.12 5.12 -12.31
C VAL A 234 1.61 4.84 -12.14
N ALA A 235 2.35 4.98 -13.23
CA ALA A 235 3.80 4.87 -13.27
C ALA A 235 4.40 6.25 -13.53
N LEU A 236 5.32 6.66 -12.67
CA LEU A 236 5.98 7.95 -12.70
C LEU A 236 7.49 7.74 -12.81
N MET A 237 8.18 8.62 -13.53
CA MET A 237 9.61 8.46 -13.80
C MET A 237 10.38 9.75 -13.66
N TRP A 238 11.55 9.65 -13.03
CA TRP A 238 12.54 10.71 -12.95
C TRP A 238 13.91 10.19 -13.38
N GLU A 239 14.62 10.97 -14.16
CA GLU A 239 16.02 10.70 -14.47
C GLU A 239 16.90 11.26 -13.36
N LEU A 240 17.83 10.42 -12.88
CA LEU A 240 18.82 10.77 -11.89
C LEU A 240 20.10 11.21 -12.60
N GLN A 241 20.44 12.48 -12.52
CA GLN A 241 21.72 13.00 -12.98
C GLN A 241 22.66 13.19 -11.79
N PRO A 242 23.62 12.27 -11.60
CA PRO A 242 24.61 12.41 -10.55
C PRO A 242 25.59 13.54 -10.92
N ASP A 243 25.96 14.36 -9.95
CA ASP A 243 27.10 15.26 -10.06
C ASP A 243 28.43 14.49 -9.83
N ASP A 244 29.53 15.00 -10.37
CA ASP A 244 30.88 14.39 -10.30
C ASP A 244 31.50 14.44 -8.88
N SER A 245 30.83 15.05 -7.91
CA SER A 245 31.31 15.15 -6.53
C SER A 245 31.37 13.79 -5.81
N PRO A 246 32.28 13.63 -4.81
CA PRO A 246 32.34 12.42 -3.99
C PRO A 246 31.00 12.17 -3.32
N SER A 247 30.35 11.10 -3.71
CA SER A 247 28.94 10.85 -3.42
C SER A 247 28.72 10.10 -2.12
N THR A 248 27.65 10.47 -1.45
CA THR A 248 27.05 9.62 -0.41
C THR A 248 26.56 8.32 -1.04
N PRO A 249 26.68 7.18 -0.36
CA PRO A 249 26.21 5.89 -0.89
C PRO A 249 24.68 5.83 -1.00
N ILE A 250 23.97 6.74 -0.33
CA ILE A 250 22.52 6.78 -0.22
C ILE A 250 22.03 8.20 -0.53
N ILE A 251 20.99 8.29 -1.37
CA ILE A 251 20.24 9.53 -1.60
C ILE A 251 18.90 9.38 -0.91
N HIS A 252 18.66 10.23 0.10
CA HIS A 252 17.36 10.33 0.73
C HIS A 252 16.46 11.22 -0.12
N THR A 253 15.31 10.72 -0.52
CA THR A 253 14.31 11.44 -1.32
C THR A 253 12.96 11.42 -0.67
N GLU A 254 12.16 12.46 -0.90
CA GLU A 254 10.74 12.51 -0.54
C GLU A 254 9.91 12.59 -1.81
N PHE A 255 9.03 11.62 -1.99
CA PHE A 255 7.99 11.63 -3.01
C PHE A 255 6.76 12.31 -2.45
N THR A 256 6.20 13.27 -3.19
CA THR A 256 4.93 13.92 -2.86
C THR A 256 3.98 13.85 -4.03
N ILE A 257 2.70 13.66 -3.76
CA ILE A 257 1.63 13.69 -4.76
C ILE A 257 0.35 14.21 -4.12
N GLN A 258 -0.39 15.02 -4.85
CA GLN A 258 -1.69 15.50 -4.41
C GLN A 258 -2.78 14.55 -4.91
N TYR A 259 -3.76 14.24 -4.05
CA TYR A 259 -4.87 13.37 -4.39
C TYR A 259 -6.19 13.84 -3.81
N ARG A 260 -7.30 13.42 -4.44
CA ARG A 260 -8.66 13.54 -3.90
C ARG A 260 -9.57 12.48 -4.55
N PRO A 261 -10.68 12.10 -3.90
CA PRO A 261 -11.71 11.29 -4.54
C PRO A 261 -12.26 11.97 -5.80
N LEU A 262 -12.45 11.19 -6.87
CA LEU A 262 -12.86 11.75 -8.16
C LEU A 262 -14.24 12.40 -8.13
N HIS A 263 -15.16 11.86 -7.32
CA HIS A 263 -16.55 12.31 -7.20
C HIS A 263 -16.76 13.43 -6.18
N LEU A 264 -15.75 13.75 -5.36
CA LEU A 264 -15.84 14.80 -4.36
C LEU A 264 -15.14 16.07 -4.85
N ALA A 265 -15.78 17.22 -4.63
CA ALA A 265 -15.19 18.54 -4.89
C ALA A 265 -14.29 19.02 -3.72
N SER A 266 -13.84 18.09 -2.85
CA SER A 266 -12.96 18.40 -1.73
C SER A 266 -11.61 18.95 -2.19
N PRO A 267 -10.89 19.72 -1.36
CA PRO A 267 -9.54 20.16 -1.67
C PRO A 267 -8.60 18.96 -1.86
N PHE A 268 -7.53 19.17 -2.63
CA PHE A 268 -6.50 18.16 -2.78
C PHE A 268 -5.71 17.98 -1.47
N ILE A 269 -5.39 16.74 -1.15
CA ILE A 269 -4.61 16.33 0.01
C ILE A 269 -3.23 15.92 -0.47
N THR A 270 -2.18 16.35 0.23
CA THR A 270 -0.81 15.97 -0.10
C THR A 270 -0.42 14.69 0.62
N TYR A 271 -0.07 13.68 -0.16
CA TYR A 271 0.59 12.46 0.32
C TYR A 271 2.10 12.62 0.26
N ARG A 272 2.82 12.15 1.27
CA ARG A 272 4.28 12.18 1.36
C ARG A 272 4.81 10.79 1.65
N CYS A 273 5.89 10.42 0.97
CA CYS A 273 6.53 9.13 1.15
C CYS A 273 8.03 9.23 0.96
N PRO A 274 8.85 8.94 1.99
CA PRO A 274 10.29 8.93 1.84
C PRO A 274 10.76 7.68 1.09
N PHE A 275 11.75 7.84 0.21
CA PHE A 275 12.44 6.75 -0.47
C PHE A 275 13.94 6.93 -0.35
N ASP A 276 14.65 5.84 -0.05
CA ASP A 276 16.09 5.79 -0.08
C ASP A 276 16.56 5.15 -1.38
N ILE A 277 17.39 5.87 -2.13
CA ILE A 277 18.00 5.39 -3.35
C ILE A 277 19.42 4.96 -3.02
N ILE A 278 19.64 3.66 -3.07
CA ILE A 278 20.93 3.03 -2.75
C ILE A 278 21.58 2.51 -4.01
N ASN A 279 22.92 2.46 -4.02
CA ASN A 279 23.71 1.84 -5.10
C ASN A 279 23.38 2.38 -6.50
N TYR A 280 23.12 3.67 -6.60
CA TYR A 280 22.67 4.30 -7.84
C TYR A 280 23.77 4.52 -8.89
N LYS A 281 25.05 4.37 -8.55
CA LYS A 281 26.16 4.56 -9.51
C LYS A 281 26.49 3.26 -10.24
N THR A 282 26.76 3.38 -11.54
CA THR A 282 27.44 2.33 -12.31
C THR A 282 28.92 2.36 -11.94
N LEU A 283 29.41 1.24 -11.45
CA LEU A 283 30.82 1.10 -11.05
C LEU A 283 31.67 0.54 -12.18
N PHE A 284 31.14 -0.45 -12.90
CA PHE A 284 31.84 -1.16 -13.95
C PHE A 284 30.99 -1.27 -15.22
N VAL A 285 31.66 -1.15 -16.36
CA VAL A 285 31.11 -1.48 -17.68
C VAL A 285 31.83 -2.70 -18.20
N VAL A 286 31.07 -3.70 -18.62
CA VAL A 286 31.58 -4.95 -19.22
C VAL A 286 31.20 -4.97 -20.68
N GLU A 287 32.19 -5.12 -21.55
CA GLU A 287 31.98 -5.32 -22.98
C GLU A 287 32.48 -6.73 -23.34
N ALA A 288 31.66 -7.47 -24.07
CA ALA A 288 32.02 -8.76 -24.59
C ALA A 288 31.85 -8.78 -26.12
N LYS A 289 32.81 -9.38 -26.80
CA LYS A 289 32.81 -9.53 -28.26
C LYS A 289 33.44 -10.86 -28.62
N VAL A 290 32.81 -11.60 -29.54
CA VAL A 290 33.40 -12.81 -30.12
C VAL A 290 34.00 -12.48 -31.49
N GLU A 291 35.26 -12.80 -31.70
CA GLU A 291 35.98 -12.59 -32.95
C GLU A 291 36.49 -13.93 -33.50
N PRO A 292 36.51 -14.10 -34.81
CA PRO A 292 37.12 -15.30 -35.42
C PRO A 292 38.65 -15.28 -35.25
N THR A 293 39.27 -16.46 -35.33
CA THR A 293 40.72 -16.57 -35.36
C THR A 293 41.30 -15.85 -36.57
N LYS A 294 42.59 -15.42 -36.46
CA LYS A 294 43.31 -14.72 -37.53
C LYS A 294 43.18 -15.45 -38.87
N GLY A 295 42.79 -14.72 -39.93
CA GLY A 295 42.64 -15.26 -41.26
C GLY A 295 41.21 -15.67 -41.64
N SER A 296 40.24 -15.53 -40.74
CA SER A 296 38.82 -15.74 -41.03
C SER A 296 38.07 -14.39 -40.84
N GLU A 297 37.14 -14.10 -41.73
CA GLU A 297 36.26 -12.92 -41.60
C GLU A 297 35.01 -13.22 -40.74
N PHE A 298 34.65 -14.49 -40.57
CA PHE A 298 33.42 -14.91 -39.90
C PHE A 298 33.69 -16.01 -38.89
N CYS A 299 32.94 -16.02 -37.79
CA CYS A 299 32.90 -17.13 -36.87
C CYS A 299 32.24 -18.34 -37.61
N ARG A 300 32.83 -19.52 -37.46
CA ARG A 300 32.33 -20.78 -38.04
C ARG A 300 31.99 -21.79 -36.97
N ALA A 301 30.94 -22.56 -37.19
CA ALA A 301 30.61 -23.66 -36.32
C ALA A 301 31.79 -24.68 -36.20
N SER A 302 32.00 -25.21 -35.02
CA SER A 302 33.10 -26.18 -34.71
C SER A 302 34.52 -25.64 -34.96
N THR A 303 34.67 -24.30 -34.97
CA THR A 303 35.99 -23.64 -35.12
C THR A 303 36.22 -22.73 -33.94
N VAL A 304 37.46 -22.71 -33.42
CA VAL A 304 37.80 -21.84 -32.27
C VAL A 304 37.70 -20.37 -32.65
N CYS A 305 37.08 -19.62 -31.81
CA CYS A 305 36.94 -18.17 -31.84
C CYS A 305 37.47 -17.57 -30.53
N HIS A 306 37.70 -16.26 -30.50
CA HIS A 306 38.17 -15.56 -29.30
C HIS A 306 37.04 -14.71 -28.70
N LEU A 307 36.70 -14.98 -27.46
CA LEU A 307 35.82 -14.13 -26.64
C LEU A 307 36.70 -13.07 -25.96
N HIS A 308 36.61 -11.84 -26.41
CA HIS A 308 37.25 -10.70 -25.79
C HIS A 308 36.30 -10.07 -24.76
N ILE A 309 36.73 -10.01 -23.52
CA ILE A 309 36.04 -9.39 -22.40
C ILE A 309 36.82 -8.17 -21.99
N CYS A 310 36.21 -7.02 -22.00
CA CYS A 310 36.82 -5.75 -21.53
C CYS A 310 35.99 -5.28 -20.31
N VAL A 311 36.65 -5.07 -19.18
CA VAL A 311 36.05 -4.51 -17.98
C VAL A 311 36.61 -3.12 -17.77
N HIS A 312 35.76 -2.11 -17.76
CA HIS A 312 36.11 -0.72 -17.54
C HIS A 312 35.54 -0.25 -16.20
N ARG A 313 36.36 0.31 -15.34
CA ARG A 313 35.96 0.93 -14.09
C ARG A 313 35.60 2.39 -14.28
N VAL A 314 34.29 2.71 -14.10
CA VAL A 314 33.77 4.07 -14.35
C VAL A 314 33.83 4.94 -13.10
N CYS A 315 33.61 4.37 -11.92
CA CYS A 315 33.60 5.11 -10.65
C CYS A 315 34.57 4.51 -9.64
N ALA A 316 35.06 5.36 -8.75
CA ALA A 316 35.84 4.92 -7.60
C ALA A 316 34.99 4.00 -6.71
N SER A 317 35.56 2.87 -6.33
CA SER A 317 34.96 1.86 -5.43
C SER A 317 36.09 1.35 -4.53
N PRO A 318 35.85 0.96 -3.29
CA PRO A 318 36.86 0.33 -2.45
C PRO A 318 37.32 -1.03 -3.00
N ASP A 319 36.49 -1.65 -3.85
CA ASP A 319 36.74 -2.99 -4.35
C ASP A 319 37.57 -2.95 -5.64
N ASN A 320 38.85 -3.28 -5.55
CA ASN A 320 39.78 -3.33 -6.70
C ASN A 320 39.86 -4.73 -7.32
N SER A 321 39.57 -5.77 -6.55
CA SER A 321 39.66 -7.18 -6.99
C SER A 321 38.27 -7.69 -7.39
N LEU A 322 38.16 -8.15 -8.62
CA LEU A 322 36.93 -8.63 -9.21
C LEU A 322 37.10 -10.06 -9.68
N MET A 323 36.09 -10.87 -9.52
CA MET A 323 35.99 -12.16 -10.19
C MET A 323 35.05 -12.05 -11.38
N TYR A 324 35.52 -12.38 -12.57
CA TYR A 324 34.67 -12.60 -13.74
C TYR A 324 34.31 -14.09 -13.85
N GLU A 325 33.12 -14.35 -14.31
CA GLU A 325 32.60 -15.67 -14.64
C GLU A 325 31.90 -15.63 -15.99
N VAL A 326 32.24 -16.54 -16.89
CA VAL A 326 31.61 -16.65 -18.19
C VAL A 326 30.61 -17.79 -18.18
N LEU A 327 29.35 -17.44 -18.41
CA LEU A 327 28.23 -18.36 -18.47
C LEU A 327 27.76 -18.49 -19.91
N ALA A 328 27.82 -19.68 -20.45
CA ALA A 328 27.39 -19.95 -21.81
C ALA A 328 26.43 -21.17 -21.85
N ASP A 329 25.52 -21.14 -22.79
CA ASP A 329 24.71 -22.32 -23.07
C ASP A 329 25.58 -23.38 -23.73
N GLN A 330 25.74 -24.50 -23.04
CA GLN A 330 26.59 -25.60 -23.47
C GLN A 330 26.09 -26.29 -24.74
N THR A 331 24.86 -26.08 -25.17
CA THR A 331 24.34 -26.57 -26.46
C THR A 331 24.78 -25.71 -27.62
N MET A 332 25.18 -24.45 -27.35
CA MET A 332 25.57 -23.49 -28.38
C MET A 332 27.07 -23.17 -28.35
N TRP A 333 27.69 -23.24 -27.17
CA TRP A 333 29.08 -22.83 -26.96
C TRP A 333 29.86 -23.85 -26.16
N ALA A 334 31.06 -24.19 -26.62
CA ALA A 334 32.11 -24.85 -25.83
C ALA A 334 33.13 -23.79 -25.42
N ILE A 335 33.43 -23.68 -24.13
CA ILE A 335 34.48 -22.78 -23.61
C ILE A 335 35.75 -23.62 -23.44
N CYS A 336 36.80 -23.27 -24.18
CA CYS A 336 38.05 -24.05 -24.22
C CYS A 336 39.10 -23.58 -23.20
N ALA A 337 38.71 -22.69 -22.28
CA ALA A 337 39.54 -22.08 -21.26
C ALA A 337 38.87 -22.09 -19.86
N LYS A 338 39.56 -21.55 -18.86
CA LYS A 338 38.94 -21.33 -17.54
C LYS A 338 37.78 -20.34 -17.65
N THR A 339 36.60 -20.73 -17.23
CA THR A 339 35.38 -19.94 -17.30
C THR A 339 35.33 -18.80 -16.27
N ALA A 340 36.26 -18.76 -15.32
CA ALA A 340 36.30 -17.76 -14.26
C ALA A 340 37.77 -17.39 -13.93
N GLY A 341 37.96 -16.15 -13.51
CA GLY A 341 39.27 -15.65 -13.09
C GLY A 341 39.16 -14.36 -12.29
N VAL A 342 40.23 -14.03 -11.56
CA VAL A 342 40.30 -12.81 -10.77
C VAL A 342 41.10 -11.76 -11.57
N ILE A 343 40.56 -10.56 -11.63
CA ILE A 343 41.17 -9.37 -12.26
C ILE A 343 41.19 -8.22 -11.26
N SER A 344 42.20 -7.35 -11.40
CA SER A 344 42.24 -6.08 -10.66
C SER A 344 42.10 -4.95 -11.67
N VAL A 345 41.18 -4.01 -11.39
CA VAL A 345 40.91 -2.88 -12.29
C VAL A 345 40.99 -1.59 -11.48
N GLU A 346 41.91 -0.72 -11.82
CA GLU A 346 42.02 0.59 -11.19
C GLU A 346 41.01 1.59 -11.79
N THR A 347 40.75 2.69 -11.07
CA THR A 347 39.78 3.70 -11.52
C THR A 347 40.23 4.35 -12.82
N GLY A 348 39.35 4.36 -13.82
CA GLY A 348 39.65 4.89 -15.16
C GLY A 348 40.38 3.91 -16.08
N GLU A 349 40.78 2.74 -15.57
CA GLU A 349 41.48 1.73 -16.36
C GLU A 349 40.52 0.74 -17.02
N ARG A 350 41.03 0.09 -18.07
CA ARG A 350 40.39 -1.01 -18.78
C ARG A 350 41.24 -2.26 -18.66
N GLN A 351 40.66 -3.32 -18.19
CA GLN A 351 41.28 -4.65 -18.16
C GLN A 351 40.64 -5.54 -19.19
N SER A 352 41.47 -6.18 -20.03
CA SER A 352 40.97 -7.10 -21.05
C SER A 352 41.39 -8.53 -20.75
N VAL A 353 40.45 -9.46 -20.98
CA VAL A 353 40.66 -10.91 -20.90
C VAL A 353 40.21 -11.55 -22.20
N THR A 354 41.01 -12.45 -22.75
CA THR A 354 40.66 -13.20 -23.96
C THR A 354 40.53 -14.68 -23.62
N LEU A 355 39.43 -15.30 -24.02
CA LEU A 355 39.16 -16.72 -23.82
C LEU A 355 38.87 -17.39 -25.16
N ASP A 356 39.34 -18.61 -25.32
CA ASP A 356 39.00 -19.43 -26.48
C ASP A 356 37.63 -20.04 -26.30
N VAL A 357 36.75 -19.82 -27.27
CA VAL A 357 35.38 -20.33 -27.31
C VAL A 357 35.12 -20.97 -28.69
N MET A 358 34.29 -21.96 -28.72
CA MET A 358 33.91 -22.62 -29.97
C MET A 358 32.40 -22.68 -30.09
N PRO A 359 31.80 -22.06 -31.13
CA PRO A 359 30.40 -22.22 -31.42
C PRO A 359 30.12 -23.63 -31.92
N LEU A 360 29.11 -24.30 -31.36
CA LEU A 360 28.77 -25.67 -31.70
C LEU A 360 27.77 -25.77 -32.86
N ILE A 361 26.99 -24.74 -33.04
CA ILE A 361 25.95 -24.65 -34.10
C ILE A 361 26.13 -23.38 -34.90
N ASN A 362 25.54 -23.32 -36.07
CA ASN A 362 25.46 -22.13 -36.91
C ASN A 362 24.20 -21.33 -36.64
N GLY A 363 24.19 -20.08 -37.06
CA GLY A 363 23.07 -19.13 -36.90
C GLY A 363 23.43 -17.91 -36.08
N TYR A 364 22.43 -17.21 -35.57
CA TYR A 364 22.62 -16.09 -34.64
C TYR A 364 22.64 -16.60 -33.22
N LEU A 365 23.85 -16.74 -32.66
CA LEU A 365 24.02 -17.26 -31.31
C LEU A 365 24.11 -16.11 -30.30
N PRO A 366 23.43 -16.21 -29.13
CA PRO A 366 23.60 -15.25 -28.06
C PRO A 366 25.06 -15.27 -27.56
N LEU A 367 25.60 -14.09 -27.26
CA LEU A 367 26.93 -14.00 -26.68
C LEU A 367 26.96 -14.66 -25.29
N PRO A 368 28.08 -15.33 -24.92
CA PRO A 368 28.27 -15.78 -23.56
C PRO A 368 28.12 -14.63 -22.55
N LEU A 369 27.36 -14.85 -21.48
CA LEU A 369 27.13 -13.86 -20.45
C LEU A 369 28.36 -13.76 -19.55
N VAL A 370 28.84 -12.55 -19.33
CA VAL A 370 29.92 -12.26 -18.39
C VAL A 370 29.32 -11.69 -17.11
N ARG A 371 29.51 -12.42 -15.99
CA ARG A 371 29.14 -11.97 -14.66
C ARG A 371 30.36 -11.45 -13.92
N LEU A 372 30.22 -10.30 -13.25
CA LEU A 372 31.21 -9.80 -12.30
C LEU A 372 30.72 -9.96 -10.87
N SER A 373 31.64 -10.30 -9.98
CA SER A 373 31.43 -10.33 -8.53
C SER A 373 32.63 -9.69 -7.85
N LYS A 374 32.42 -9.14 -6.67
CA LYS A 374 33.50 -8.65 -5.81
C LYS A 374 34.27 -9.85 -5.28
N TYR A 375 35.56 -9.82 -5.38
CA TYR A 375 36.46 -10.85 -4.83
C TYR A 375 37.11 -10.35 -3.55
N ILE A 376 36.79 -10.97 -2.42
CA ILE A 376 37.34 -10.67 -1.11
C ILE A 376 38.32 -11.80 -0.76
N PRO A 377 39.66 -11.51 -0.76
CA PRO A 377 40.63 -12.52 -0.39
C PRO A 377 40.54 -12.87 1.09
N ALA A 378 40.97 -14.09 1.45
CA ALA A 378 40.87 -14.63 2.80
C ALA A 378 41.61 -13.82 3.88
N ASP A 379 42.64 -13.02 3.50
CA ASP A 379 43.51 -12.24 4.42
C ASP A 379 43.04 -10.79 4.63
N SER A 380 41.96 -10.33 4.08
CA SER A 380 41.50 -8.95 4.25
C SER A 380 40.95 -8.75 5.68
N LYS A 381 41.83 -8.32 6.59
CA LYS A 381 41.47 -7.80 7.92
C LYS A 381 40.75 -6.45 7.76
N GLN A 382 39.54 -6.44 7.26
CA GLN A 382 38.66 -5.30 7.40
C GLN A 382 37.70 -5.54 8.55
N SER A 383 37.93 -4.78 9.59
CA SER A 383 37.17 -4.65 10.81
C SER A 383 35.70 -4.32 10.55
N SER A 384 34.87 -5.32 10.47
CA SER A 384 33.48 -5.16 10.83
C SER A 384 33.21 -6.09 12.01
N SER A 385 32.93 -5.49 13.15
CA SER A 385 32.73 -6.05 14.48
C SER A 385 31.51 -6.96 14.62
N ARG A 386 31.40 -8.01 13.78
CA ARG A 386 30.37 -9.06 13.92
C ARG A 386 30.73 -10.35 13.16
N ALA A 387 31.96 -10.83 13.20
CA ALA A 387 32.28 -12.18 12.73
C ALA A 387 33.07 -12.93 13.81
N LEU A 388 32.35 -13.64 14.62
CA LEU A 388 32.85 -14.79 15.38
C LEU A 388 33.09 -15.92 14.37
N GLN A 389 34.33 -16.18 14.03
CA GLN A 389 34.97 -17.21 13.24
C GLN A 389 35.59 -16.67 11.95
N GLY A 390 36.93 -16.65 11.92
CA GLY A 390 37.70 -16.28 10.75
C GLY A 390 37.44 -17.29 9.61
N ASP A 391 36.69 -16.86 8.60
CA ASP A 391 36.54 -17.60 7.35
C ASP A 391 37.89 -17.61 6.62
N SER A 392 38.50 -18.77 6.55
CA SER A 392 39.78 -19.00 5.84
C SER A 392 39.62 -19.11 4.32
N HIS A 393 38.41 -18.84 3.79
CA HIS A 393 38.12 -19.00 2.37
C HIS A 393 37.79 -17.64 1.70
N PRO A 394 38.24 -17.46 0.45
CA PRO A 394 37.88 -16.27 -0.32
C PRO A 394 36.37 -16.21 -0.50
N ARG A 395 35.80 -15.00 -0.37
CA ARG A 395 34.36 -14.76 -0.48
C ARG A 395 34.02 -13.99 -1.74
N LEU A 396 32.92 -14.37 -2.38
CA LEU A 396 32.35 -13.68 -3.53
C LEU A 396 31.09 -12.96 -3.12
N GLU A 397 31.02 -11.66 -3.43
CA GLU A 397 29.80 -10.87 -3.22
C GLU A 397 29.27 -10.36 -4.57
N PRO A 398 27.97 -10.56 -4.87
CA PRO A 398 27.39 -10.04 -6.10
C PRO A 398 27.29 -8.52 -6.02
N PHE A 399 27.40 -7.84 -7.17
CA PHE A 399 27.05 -6.44 -7.29
C PHE A 399 25.54 -6.24 -7.24
N SER A 400 25.12 -5.11 -6.67
CA SER A 400 23.71 -4.70 -6.72
C SER A 400 23.28 -4.42 -8.17
N PRO A 401 21.99 -4.62 -8.50
CA PRO A 401 21.46 -4.30 -9.82
C PRO A 401 21.81 -2.87 -10.26
N GLY A 402 22.35 -2.74 -11.47
CA GLY A 402 22.75 -1.45 -12.05
C GLY A 402 24.16 -0.96 -11.70
N GLN A 403 24.90 -1.62 -10.79
CA GLN A 403 26.31 -1.31 -10.53
C GLN A 403 27.25 -1.82 -11.62
N VAL A 404 26.87 -2.88 -12.32
CA VAL A 404 27.55 -3.41 -13.49
C VAL A 404 26.65 -3.23 -14.71
N TYR A 405 27.16 -2.56 -15.73
CA TYR A 405 26.46 -2.34 -16.98
C TYR A 405 27.10 -3.17 -18.10
N ASN A 406 26.27 -3.86 -18.89
CA ASN A 406 26.72 -4.56 -20.09
C ASN A 406 26.73 -3.57 -21.27
N GLY A 407 27.92 -3.13 -21.67
CA GLY A 407 28.18 -2.21 -22.77
C GLY A 407 28.43 -2.89 -24.11
N SER A 408 28.23 -4.21 -24.22
CA SER A 408 28.45 -4.95 -25.46
C SER A 408 27.60 -4.38 -26.59
N LYS A 409 28.21 -4.13 -27.76
CA LYS A 409 27.54 -3.53 -28.93
C LYS A 409 26.50 -4.42 -29.59
N GLY A 410 26.50 -5.71 -29.29
CA GLY A 410 25.54 -6.68 -29.78
C GLY A 410 25.24 -7.72 -28.72
N SER A 411 24.07 -8.36 -28.82
CA SER A 411 23.67 -9.48 -27.97
C SER A 411 23.90 -10.85 -28.63
N GLN A 412 24.20 -10.87 -29.93
CA GLN A 412 24.35 -12.09 -30.73
C GLN A 412 25.55 -11.95 -31.67
N VAL A 413 26.09 -13.10 -32.08
CA VAL A 413 27.08 -13.22 -33.14
C VAL A 413 26.54 -14.13 -34.23
N HIS A 414 26.79 -13.78 -35.48
CA HIS A 414 26.45 -14.62 -36.64
C HIS A 414 27.56 -15.64 -36.86
N VAL A 415 27.19 -16.90 -36.79
CA VAL A 415 28.06 -18.06 -36.95
C VAL A 415 27.65 -18.77 -38.27
N ILE A 416 28.56 -18.89 -39.22
CA ILE A 416 28.33 -19.61 -40.46
C ILE A 416 28.62 -21.12 -40.30
N THR A 417 28.19 -21.92 -41.26
CA THR A 417 28.41 -23.37 -41.24
C THR A 417 29.89 -23.70 -41.18
N ALA A 418 30.21 -24.88 -40.61
CA ALA A 418 31.56 -25.41 -40.66
C ALA A 418 32.10 -25.50 -42.09
N ALA A 419 33.38 -25.26 -42.30
CA ALA A 419 33.97 -25.47 -43.60
C ALA A 419 33.90 -26.95 -43.93
N THR A 420 33.30 -27.31 -45.08
CA THR A 420 33.43 -28.68 -45.65
C THR A 420 34.88 -28.87 -46.02
N THR A 421 35.57 -29.72 -45.30
CA THR A 421 36.93 -30.23 -45.66
C THR A 421 36.80 -31.21 -46.79
#